data_78f676dc801a13c74b69dd7804a3d683
#
_entry.id   78f676dc801a13c74b69dd7804a3d683
#
_cell.length_a   1.000
_cell.length_b   1.000
_cell.length_c   1.000
_cell.angle_alpha   90.00
_cell.angle_beta   90.00
_cell.angle_gamma   90.00
#
_symmetry.space_group_name_H-M   'P 1'
#
loop_
_entity.id
_entity.type
_entity.pdbx_description
1 polymer ?
#
loop_
_entity_poly.entity_id
_entity_poly.type
_entity_poly.pdbx_seq_one_letter_code
_entity_poly.pdbx_strand_id
1 'polypeptide(L)'
;MSNVKGESDVSPTESKTTRTDGSFSRGNWEIPETSLPLEMDRSGKARCHHPDMHVAGKSDSLVVPAKQANKAGPQTAAESVEERRLTKENASQPLLVRTQSRVIKSRGLLGVRETARKDKKARFNNLLNHVTTELLQASFFDLKKNAAPGIDGETWSAYAEDFETRIIDLHNRIHRGSYRAKPSKRTWIPKLDGKLRPLGIAALEDKIVQQAVRVVLECIYEEDFLGLSYGFRPGRDCHRALDALYMGISRQKVSWILDADIRGFFDNINHDWLLKFLEHRIADRRLLRLLKKWLRAGVSEDGKWSPSTVGTPQGAVISPLFSNVFLHYVLDLWLVAWRKRDAVGQVIIVRYADDFVLGFREEIDAKRCLGALKERFTKFGLELHPEKTRLIEFGRYAAERRSRRGDTPPETFDFLGFTHICGKTRKGDFTIKRISAIKKLRSKVKELKDELRKRMHMDLATVGSWLRSVYRGWCQYHAIPGNYDRLQQLRTALQELWFRRLRRRGQRGRRLETAEPNPIKMIRQDDKSQQVDPARPGQSL
;
A
#
# COMPACT_ATOMS: atom_id res chain seq x y z
N MET A 1 63.80 -25.34 -37.32
CA MET A 1 64.08 -24.58 -38.55
C MET A 1 63.28 -23.28 -38.45
N SER A 2 63.99 -22.31 -38.08
CA SER A 2 64.30 -20.98 -38.64
C SER A 2 63.17 -20.00 -38.58
N ASN A 3 63.26 -19.06 -37.63
CA ASN A 3 63.79 -17.67 -37.77
C ASN A 3 62.94 -16.83 -38.74
N VAL A 4 62.48 -15.63 -38.35
CA VAL A 4 63.23 -14.38 -38.29
C VAL A 4 62.37 -13.25 -37.63
N LYS A 5 63.02 -12.46 -36.79
CA LYS A 5 62.88 -11.19 -36.17
C LYS A 5 62.19 -10.07 -37.01
N GLY A 6 61.62 -9.15 -36.29
CA GLY A 6 61.36 -7.77 -36.74
C GLY A 6 60.90 -6.89 -35.56
N GLU A 7 61.90 -6.28 -34.86
CA GLU A 7 61.76 -5.15 -33.94
C GLU A 7 61.49 -3.87 -34.74
N SER A 8 60.58 -3.01 -34.24
CA SER A 8 60.66 -1.57 -34.46
C SER A 8 60.07 -0.83 -33.29
N ASP A 9 60.93 -0.16 -32.56
CA ASP A 9 60.71 0.88 -31.57
C ASP A 9 59.78 1.97 -32.06
N VAL A 10 58.80 2.36 -31.22
CA VAL A 10 58.28 3.71 -31.20
C VAL A 10 58.00 4.10 -29.74
N SER A 11 58.72 5.12 -29.30
CA SER A 11 58.69 5.81 -28.02
C SER A 11 57.35 6.34 -27.59
N PRO A 12 57.07 6.46 -26.27
CA PRO A 12 55.81 6.96 -25.75
C PRO A 12 55.77 8.49 -25.77
N THR A 13 54.74 9.05 -26.39
CA THR A 13 54.35 10.47 -26.24
C THR A 13 53.59 10.65 -24.93
N GLU A 14 54.16 11.51 -24.08
CA GLU A 14 53.54 12.03 -22.86
C GLU A 14 52.22 12.73 -23.20
N SER A 15 51.10 12.19 -22.74
CA SER A 15 49.84 12.90 -22.66
C SER A 15 49.70 13.51 -21.26
N LYS A 16 49.79 14.82 -21.19
CA LYS A 16 49.54 15.67 -20.03
C LYS A 16 48.13 15.37 -19.47
N THR A 17 48.09 14.79 -18.29
CA THR A 17 46.91 14.69 -17.47
C THR A 17 46.54 16.05 -16.92
N THR A 18 45.65 16.75 -17.53
CA THR A 18 44.94 17.90 -16.93
C THR A 18 44.05 17.37 -15.82
N ARG A 19 44.47 17.62 -14.58
CA ARG A 19 43.59 17.55 -13.41
C ARG A 19 42.50 18.62 -13.59
N THR A 20 41.33 18.23 -13.99
CA THR A 20 40.13 19.05 -13.79
C THR A 20 39.69 18.83 -12.34
N ASP A 21 39.93 19.82 -11.49
CA ASP A 21 39.25 19.99 -10.21
C ASP A 21 37.74 20.08 -10.48
N GLY A 22 37.07 18.94 -10.32
CA GLY A 22 35.62 18.87 -10.31
C GLY A 22 35.09 19.45 -9.00
N SER A 23 35.00 20.76 -8.92
CA SER A 23 34.13 21.43 -7.98
C SER A 23 32.72 20.95 -8.29
N PHE A 24 32.20 19.99 -7.51
CA PHE A 24 30.80 19.67 -7.48
C PHE A 24 30.04 20.92 -7.03
N SER A 25 29.61 21.73 -8.00
CA SER A 25 28.60 22.74 -7.77
C SER A 25 27.40 22.00 -7.16
N ARG A 26 26.96 22.48 -6.01
CA ARG A 26 25.68 22.10 -5.39
C ARG A 26 24.60 22.37 -6.43
N GLY A 27 24.28 21.36 -7.22
CA GLY A 27 23.14 21.38 -8.12
C GLY A 27 21.91 21.66 -7.29
N ASN A 28 21.33 22.81 -7.47
CA ASN A 28 20.07 23.24 -6.90
C ASN A 28 19.03 22.17 -7.19
N TRP A 29 18.62 21.48 -6.14
CA TRP A 29 17.42 20.66 -6.12
C TRP A 29 16.24 21.61 -5.89
N GLU A 30 16.10 22.59 -6.76
CA GLU A 30 14.93 23.45 -6.74
C GLU A 30 13.73 22.62 -7.12
N ILE A 31 12.96 22.26 -6.09
CA ILE A 31 11.52 22.15 -6.24
C ILE A 31 11.12 23.52 -6.80
N PRO A 32 10.49 23.63 -7.98
CA PRO A 32 10.13 24.94 -8.52
C PRO A 32 9.42 25.73 -7.43
N GLU A 33 9.99 26.81 -6.98
CA GLU A 33 9.30 27.78 -6.15
C GLU A 33 8.18 28.35 -6.99
N THR A 34 6.96 27.97 -6.69
CA THR A 34 5.78 28.69 -7.13
C THR A 34 5.65 29.95 -6.28
N SER A 35 6.54 30.90 -6.47
CA SER A 35 6.30 32.30 -6.12
C SER A 35 5.39 32.87 -7.20
N LEU A 36 4.10 32.95 -6.90
CA LEU A 36 3.16 33.75 -7.66
C LEU A 36 3.45 35.22 -7.38
N PRO A 37 3.48 36.12 -8.39
CA PRO A 37 3.56 37.54 -8.17
C PRO A 37 2.31 38.01 -7.42
N LEU A 38 2.50 38.76 -6.35
CA LEU A 38 1.44 39.52 -5.69
C LEU A 38 1.18 40.78 -6.54
N GLU A 39 0.09 40.79 -7.30
CA GLU A 39 -0.43 42.03 -7.85
C GLU A 39 -1.19 42.78 -6.77
N MET A 40 -0.74 43.98 -6.47
CA MET A 40 -1.43 44.90 -5.55
C MET A 40 -2.39 45.77 -6.34
N ASP A 41 -3.67 45.71 -5.98
CA ASP A 41 -4.69 46.63 -6.46
C ASP A 41 -4.50 48.02 -5.83
N ARG A 42 -4.95 49.08 -6.55
CA ARG A 42 -4.88 50.49 -6.13
C ARG A 42 -5.62 50.80 -4.81
N SER A 43 -6.33 49.83 -4.22
CA SER A 43 -7.01 49.93 -2.93
C SER A 43 -6.19 49.44 -1.73
N GLY A 44 -4.95 48.94 -1.93
CA GLY A 44 -4.08 48.47 -0.84
C GLY A 44 -4.55 47.16 -0.19
N LYS A 45 -5.51 46.42 -0.77
CA LYS A 45 -5.96 45.11 -0.29
C LYS A 45 -5.41 44.01 -1.19
N ALA A 46 -4.62 43.12 -0.61
CA ALA A 46 -4.12 41.94 -1.30
C ALA A 46 -5.28 41.03 -1.70
N ARG A 47 -5.60 40.95 -2.98
CA ARG A 47 -6.46 39.90 -3.55
C ARG A 47 -5.58 38.69 -3.87
N CYS A 48 -5.73 37.64 -3.11
CA CYS A 48 -5.23 36.32 -3.49
C CYS A 48 -6.08 35.84 -4.66
N HIS A 49 -5.62 36.01 -5.90
CA HIS A 49 -6.08 35.19 -6.98
C HIS A 49 -5.54 33.77 -6.73
N HIS A 50 -6.41 32.91 -6.20
CA HIS A 50 -6.21 31.48 -6.31
C HIS A 50 -6.37 31.14 -7.80
N PRO A 51 -5.31 30.73 -8.51
CA PRO A 51 -5.50 30.03 -9.76
C PRO A 51 -6.30 28.79 -9.39
N ASP A 52 -7.32 28.47 -10.17
CA ASP A 52 -8.22 27.35 -9.95
C ASP A 52 -7.44 26.08 -9.53
N MET A 53 -7.27 25.89 -8.23
CA MET A 53 -6.81 24.63 -7.62
C MET A 53 -7.86 23.53 -7.74
N HIS A 54 -8.87 23.78 -8.56
CA HIS A 54 -10.03 22.92 -8.69
C HIS A 54 -9.79 21.62 -9.45
N VAL A 55 -8.66 21.42 -10.14
CA VAL A 55 -8.43 20.17 -10.88
C VAL A 55 -7.72 19.12 -10.02
N ALA A 56 -6.75 19.49 -9.20
CA ALA A 56 -6.08 18.54 -8.31
C ALA A 56 -6.90 18.23 -7.05
N GLY A 57 -7.53 19.24 -6.44
CA GLY A 57 -8.36 19.07 -5.24
C GLY A 57 -9.64 18.28 -5.48
N LYS A 58 -10.27 18.42 -6.66
CA LYS A 58 -11.53 17.74 -6.97
C LYS A 58 -11.39 16.25 -7.22
N SER A 59 -10.29 15.79 -7.84
CA SER A 59 -10.05 14.36 -7.99
C SER A 59 -9.67 13.68 -6.68
N ASP A 60 -9.03 14.42 -5.77
CA ASP A 60 -8.49 13.87 -4.53
C ASP A 60 -9.45 14.03 -3.34
N SER A 61 -10.35 15.04 -3.34
CA SER A 61 -11.27 15.33 -2.22
C SER A 61 -12.71 14.87 -2.43
N LEU A 62 -13.19 14.75 -3.68
CA LEU A 62 -14.58 14.41 -4.01
C LEU A 62 -14.79 12.95 -4.42
N VAL A 63 -13.76 12.14 -4.36
CA VAL A 63 -13.80 10.76 -4.84
C VAL A 63 -14.51 9.82 -3.87
N VAL A 64 -14.60 10.17 -2.61
CA VAL A 64 -15.35 9.40 -1.60
C VAL A 64 -16.37 10.33 -0.96
N PRO A 65 -17.69 10.10 -1.13
CA PRO A 65 -18.68 10.80 -0.34
C PRO A 65 -18.37 10.54 1.13
N ALA A 66 -18.16 11.59 1.92
CA ALA A 66 -18.14 11.46 3.36
C ALA A 66 -19.49 10.82 3.74
N LYS A 67 -19.47 9.62 4.32
CA LYS A 67 -20.64 9.11 5.03
C LYS A 67 -20.93 10.15 6.09
N GLN A 68 -22.05 10.86 5.96
CA GLN A 68 -22.58 11.64 7.06
C GLN A 68 -22.69 10.69 8.24
N ALA A 69 -22.08 11.05 9.35
CA ALA A 69 -22.29 10.34 10.60
C ALA A 69 -23.80 10.30 10.82
N ASN A 70 -24.37 9.10 10.88
CA ASN A 70 -25.75 8.93 11.25
C ASN A 70 -25.96 9.71 12.54
N LYS A 71 -26.86 10.69 12.51
CA LYS A 71 -27.32 11.36 13.72
C LYS A 71 -27.78 10.26 14.67
N ALA A 72 -27.24 10.26 15.88
CA ALA A 72 -27.61 9.34 16.93
C ALA A 72 -29.11 9.43 17.18
N GLY A 73 -29.85 8.47 16.61
CA GLY A 73 -31.19 8.15 17.06
C GLY A 73 -31.09 7.26 18.30
N PRO A 74 -32.14 7.15 19.13
CA PRO A 74 -32.10 6.34 20.33
C PRO A 74 -31.80 4.88 19.94
N GLN A 75 -30.70 4.33 20.46
CA GLN A 75 -30.30 2.96 20.26
C GLN A 75 -31.36 2.02 20.81
N THR A 76 -31.88 1.13 19.97
CA THR A 76 -32.83 0.10 20.40
C THR A 76 -32.08 -1.00 21.16
N ALA A 77 -32.75 -1.64 22.11
CA ALA A 77 -32.19 -2.71 22.95
C ALA A 77 -31.59 -3.89 22.16
N ALA A 78 -31.93 -4.04 20.88
CA ALA A 78 -31.39 -5.05 19.97
C ALA A 78 -29.96 -4.74 19.52
N GLU A 79 -29.58 -3.46 19.32
CA GLU A 79 -28.23 -3.05 18.91
C GLU A 79 -27.19 -3.27 20.02
N SER A 80 -27.61 -3.12 21.29
CA SER A 80 -26.73 -3.35 22.45
C SER A 80 -26.41 -4.84 22.69
N VAL A 81 -27.21 -5.76 22.16
CA VAL A 81 -26.99 -7.22 22.28
C VAL A 81 -26.07 -7.75 21.17
N GLU A 82 -26.06 -7.14 19.98
CA GLU A 82 -25.15 -7.51 18.90
C GLU A 82 -23.70 -7.09 19.19
N GLU A 83 -23.48 -5.96 19.84
CA GLU A 83 -22.14 -5.54 20.28
C GLU A 83 -21.51 -6.50 21.31
N ARG A 84 -22.31 -7.22 22.10
CA ARG A 84 -21.83 -8.19 23.08
C ARG A 84 -21.48 -9.57 22.51
N ARG A 85 -21.90 -9.89 21.29
CA ARG A 85 -21.63 -11.18 20.61
C ARG A 85 -20.51 -11.16 19.58
N LEU A 86 -19.84 -10.02 19.37
CA LEU A 86 -18.60 -9.96 18.63
C LEU A 86 -17.49 -10.55 19.48
N THR A 87 -17.29 -11.85 19.30
CA THR A 87 -16.33 -12.70 19.98
C THR A 87 -14.91 -12.12 19.95
N LYS A 88 -14.19 -12.39 21.02
CA LYS A 88 -12.83 -11.93 21.40
C LYS A 88 -11.74 -11.96 20.31
N GLU A 89 -11.98 -12.53 19.13
CA GLU A 89 -10.98 -12.65 18.06
C GLU A 89 -10.94 -11.47 17.07
N ASN A 90 -12.01 -10.67 16.96
CA ASN A 90 -12.03 -9.45 16.11
C ASN A 90 -11.85 -8.14 16.89
N ALA A 91 -11.63 -8.20 18.19
CA ALA A 91 -11.40 -7.03 19.05
C ALA A 91 -10.04 -6.33 18.80
N SER A 92 -9.15 -6.91 17.99
CA SER A 92 -7.84 -6.33 17.69
C SER A 92 -7.87 -5.16 16.70
N GLN A 93 -8.83 -5.10 15.77
CA GLN A 93 -8.89 -4.00 14.80
C GLN A 93 -9.41 -2.67 15.38
N PRO A 94 -10.48 -2.64 16.21
CA PRO A 94 -10.88 -1.41 16.91
C PRO A 94 -9.85 -0.94 17.94
N LEU A 95 -9.12 -1.87 18.58
CA LEU A 95 -8.04 -1.54 19.51
C LEU A 95 -6.85 -0.89 18.81
N LEU A 96 -6.44 -1.35 17.63
CA LEU A 96 -5.35 -0.73 16.84
C LEU A 96 -5.66 0.72 16.47
N VAL A 97 -6.87 1.02 16.01
CA VAL A 97 -7.31 2.40 15.72
C VAL A 97 -7.40 3.22 17.00
N ARG A 98 -7.83 2.62 18.11
CA ARG A 98 -7.96 3.27 19.42
C ARG A 98 -6.59 3.56 20.05
N THR A 99 -5.62 2.65 19.92
CA THR A 99 -4.26 2.80 20.45
C THR A 99 -3.49 3.83 19.66
N GLN A 100 -3.54 3.80 18.32
CA GLN A 100 -2.96 4.84 17.48
C GLN A 100 -3.56 6.23 17.76
N SER A 101 -4.87 6.34 17.97
CA SER A 101 -5.51 7.59 18.38
C SER A 101 -5.06 8.07 19.75
N ARG A 102 -4.74 7.18 20.70
CA ARG A 102 -4.25 7.55 22.04
C ARG A 102 -2.79 8.02 22.01
N VAL A 103 -1.94 7.33 21.27
CA VAL A 103 -0.51 7.65 21.15
C VAL A 103 -0.29 8.98 20.43
N ILE A 104 -1.03 9.25 19.35
CA ILE A 104 -0.97 10.54 18.64
C ILE A 104 -1.52 11.70 19.50
N LYS A 105 -2.26 11.43 20.57
CA LYS A 105 -2.75 12.44 21.53
C LYS A 105 -1.69 12.98 22.51
N SER A 106 -0.44 12.51 22.50
CA SER A 106 0.59 13.20 23.26
C SER A 106 0.75 14.63 22.75
N ARG A 107 0.77 15.62 23.65
CA ARG A 107 0.90 17.05 23.27
C ARG A 107 2.08 17.30 22.35
N GLY A 108 3.20 16.60 22.57
CA GLY A 108 4.40 16.72 21.75
C GLY A 108 4.20 16.28 20.31
N LEU A 109 3.59 15.12 20.06
CA LEU A 109 3.33 14.60 18.71
C LEU A 109 2.26 15.42 17.96
N LEU A 110 1.26 15.93 18.68
CA LEU A 110 0.30 16.86 18.10
C LEU A 110 0.97 18.16 17.64
N GLY A 111 1.91 18.71 18.44
CA GLY A 111 2.71 19.87 18.04
C GLY A 111 3.57 19.63 16.80
N VAL A 112 4.23 18.46 16.70
CA VAL A 112 4.97 18.04 15.51
C VAL A 112 4.06 18.03 14.28
N ARG A 113 2.88 17.39 14.39
CA ARG A 113 1.90 17.30 13.30
C ARG A 113 1.38 18.66 12.87
N GLU A 114 1.05 19.52 13.83
CA GLU A 114 0.54 20.86 13.55
C GLU A 114 1.60 21.72 12.86
N THR A 115 2.85 21.66 13.29
CA THR A 115 3.98 22.33 12.65
C THR A 115 4.18 21.81 11.21
N ALA A 116 4.15 20.47 11.02
CA ALA A 116 4.30 19.87 9.70
C ALA A 116 3.18 20.30 8.73
N ARG A 117 1.95 20.48 9.25
CA ARG A 117 0.81 20.94 8.47
C ARG A 117 0.92 22.41 8.08
N LYS A 118 1.35 23.28 9.03
CA LYS A 118 1.48 24.73 8.83
C LYS A 118 2.67 25.06 7.93
N ASP A 119 3.80 24.40 8.13
CA ASP A 119 5.02 24.66 7.37
C ASP A 119 5.55 23.36 6.72
N LYS A 120 5.40 23.30 5.40
CA LYS A 120 5.87 22.17 4.58
C LYS A 120 7.40 22.15 4.40
N LYS A 121 8.10 23.25 4.74
CA LYS A 121 9.56 23.35 4.69
C LYS A 121 10.21 23.13 6.08
N ALA A 122 9.43 23.09 7.16
CA ALA A 122 9.94 22.90 8.51
C ALA A 122 10.77 21.60 8.64
N ARG A 123 11.95 21.73 9.25
CA ARG A 123 12.84 20.59 9.54
C ARG A 123 12.91 20.36 11.05
N PHE A 124 12.71 19.12 11.44
CA PHE A 124 12.54 18.74 12.84
C PHE A 124 13.85 18.21 13.44
N ASN A 125 14.33 18.80 14.51
CA ASN A 125 15.64 18.49 15.12
C ASN A 125 15.57 17.62 16.39
N ASN A 126 14.41 17.42 16.96
CA ASN A 126 14.27 16.77 18.28
C ASN A 126 13.24 15.63 18.28
N LEU A 127 13.17 14.90 17.16
CA LEU A 127 12.16 13.86 16.98
C LEU A 127 12.40 12.63 17.84
N LEU A 128 13.67 12.29 18.13
CA LEU A 128 14.00 11.13 18.93
C LEU A 128 13.47 11.26 20.39
N ASN A 129 13.33 12.46 20.90
CA ASN A 129 12.77 12.68 22.24
C ASN A 129 11.28 12.30 22.36
N HIS A 130 10.58 12.18 21.24
CA HIS A 130 9.20 11.68 21.21
C HIS A 130 9.12 10.15 21.28
N VAL A 131 10.26 9.44 21.16
CA VAL A 131 10.33 7.99 21.39
C VAL A 131 10.48 7.77 22.90
N THR A 132 9.38 7.94 23.63
CA THR A 132 9.31 7.78 25.09
C THR A 132 9.07 6.33 25.48
N THR A 133 9.22 6.02 26.78
CA THR A 133 8.89 4.70 27.33
C THR A 133 7.43 4.32 27.07
N GLU A 134 6.49 5.26 27.23
CA GLU A 134 5.07 5.04 26.98
C GLU A 134 4.79 4.73 25.50
N LEU A 135 5.51 5.40 24.58
CA LEU A 135 5.38 5.11 23.16
C LEU A 135 5.95 3.73 22.81
N LEU A 136 7.06 3.32 23.41
CA LEU A 136 7.63 1.98 23.24
C LEU A 136 6.69 0.91 23.80
N GLN A 137 6.10 1.14 24.99
CA GLN A 137 5.07 0.26 25.58
C GLN A 137 3.86 0.10 24.64
N ALA A 138 3.28 1.21 24.20
CA ALA A 138 2.18 1.19 23.24
C ALA A 138 2.55 0.43 21.95
N SER A 139 3.76 0.65 21.45
CA SER A 139 4.28 -0.01 20.26
C SER A 139 4.43 -1.53 20.43
N PHE A 140 4.85 -1.99 21.62
CA PHE A 140 4.91 -3.42 21.91
C PHE A 140 3.53 -4.07 21.91
N PHE A 141 2.53 -3.43 22.53
CA PHE A 141 1.16 -3.96 22.57
C PHE A 141 0.43 -3.91 21.21
N ASP A 142 0.87 -3.04 20.30
CA ASP A 142 0.38 -2.99 18.91
C ASP A 142 0.90 -4.16 18.05
N LEU A 143 1.98 -4.83 18.47
CA LEU A 143 2.53 -5.97 17.73
C LEU A 143 1.63 -7.21 17.87
N LYS A 144 1.60 -8.02 16.83
CA LYS A 144 0.88 -9.31 16.87
C LYS A 144 1.58 -10.26 17.84
N LYS A 145 0.85 -10.75 18.85
CA LYS A 145 1.36 -11.68 19.87
C LYS A 145 1.97 -12.96 19.28
N ASN A 146 1.36 -13.51 18.23
CA ASN A 146 1.79 -14.74 17.56
C ASN A 146 2.64 -14.45 16.31
N ALA A 147 3.32 -13.30 16.24
CA ALA A 147 4.23 -13.03 15.12
C ALA A 147 5.49 -13.88 15.23
N ALA A 148 6.01 -14.32 14.08
CA ALA A 148 7.24 -15.08 14.01
C ALA A 148 8.41 -14.30 14.68
N PRO A 149 9.26 -14.99 15.50
CA PRO A 149 10.43 -14.38 16.12
C PRO A 149 11.50 -14.03 15.07
N GLY A 150 12.33 -13.06 15.41
CA GLY A 150 13.48 -12.65 14.60
C GLY A 150 14.64 -13.64 14.66
N ILE A 151 15.84 -13.13 14.37
CA ILE A 151 17.08 -13.93 14.42
C ILE A 151 17.45 -14.37 15.83
N ASP A 152 17.02 -13.58 16.84
CA ASP A 152 17.26 -13.81 18.27
C ASP A 152 16.32 -14.85 18.89
N GLY A 153 15.35 -15.34 18.16
CA GLY A 153 14.36 -16.29 18.66
C GLY A 153 13.37 -15.68 19.68
N GLU A 154 13.49 -14.40 20.02
CA GLU A 154 12.69 -13.73 21.01
C GLU A 154 11.22 -13.64 20.61
N THR A 155 10.32 -14.18 21.46
CA THR A 155 8.88 -14.16 21.24
C THR A 155 8.23 -13.01 22.01
N TRP A 156 7.03 -12.62 21.57
CA TRP A 156 6.23 -11.61 22.28
C TRP A 156 5.96 -12.03 23.75
N SER A 157 5.66 -13.32 23.97
CA SER A 157 5.33 -13.85 25.31
C SER A 157 6.54 -13.82 26.25
N ALA A 158 7.71 -14.26 25.79
CA ALA A 158 8.93 -14.25 26.57
C ALA A 158 9.39 -12.81 26.90
N TYR A 159 9.22 -11.88 25.97
CA TYR A 159 9.51 -10.46 26.23
C TYR A 159 8.56 -9.84 27.28
N ALA A 160 7.31 -10.31 27.30
CA ALA A 160 6.29 -9.81 28.22
C ALA A 160 6.52 -10.20 29.69
N GLU A 161 7.33 -11.22 29.97
CA GLU A 161 7.62 -11.69 31.34
C GLU A 161 8.40 -10.66 32.15
N ASP A 162 9.36 -9.93 31.55
CA ASP A 162 10.13 -8.86 32.18
C ASP A 162 9.99 -7.53 31.43
N PHE A 163 8.76 -7.23 31.04
CA PHE A 163 8.42 -6.17 30.11
C PHE A 163 8.90 -4.78 30.54
N GLU A 164 8.64 -4.40 31.79
CA GLU A 164 8.91 -3.03 32.26
C GLU A 164 10.41 -2.71 32.30
N THR A 165 11.21 -3.61 32.88
CA THR A 165 12.68 -3.48 32.94
C THR A 165 13.27 -3.41 31.52
N ARG A 166 12.82 -4.30 30.63
CA ARG A 166 13.32 -4.40 29.27
C ARG A 166 12.97 -3.18 28.41
N ILE A 167 11.79 -2.60 28.57
CA ILE A 167 11.39 -1.37 27.86
C ILE A 167 12.19 -0.17 28.34
N ILE A 168 12.45 -0.04 29.65
CA ILE A 168 13.27 1.03 30.20
C ILE A 168 14.72 0.90 29.70
N ASP A 169 15.29 -0.30 29.72
CA ASP A 169 16.62 -0.55 29.18
C ASP A 169 16.68 -0.22 27.68
N LEU A 170 15.70 -0.68 26.89
CA LEU A 170 15.62 -0.38 25.47
C LEU A 170 15.56 1.12 25.19
N HIS A 171 14.73 1.87 25.93
CA HIS A 171 14.66 3.33 25.85
C HIS A 171 16.03 3.96 26.14
N ASN A 172 16.70 3.55 27.24
CA ASN A 172 18.02 4.06 27.61
C ASN A 172 19.07 3.79 26.51
N ARG A 173 19.09 2.59 25.94
CA ARG A 173 20.01 2.23 24.83
C ARG A 173 19.76 3.08 23.58
N ILE A 174 18.50 3.38 23.25
CA ILE A 174 18.14 4.23 22.11
C ILE A 174 18.68 5.64 22.33
N HIS A 175 18.41 6.25 23.50
CA HIS A 175 18.76 7.64 23.78
C HIS A 175 20.26 7.85 23.99
N ARG A 176 20.97 6.88 24.58
CA ARG A 176 22.45 6.87 24.70
C ARG A 176 23.16 6.54 23.37
N GLY A 177 22.42 6.06 22.35
CA GLY A 177 22.97 5.69 21.06
C GLY A 177 23.64 4.30 21.01
N SER A 178 23.62 3.54 22.11
CA SER A 178 24.16 2.17 22.20
C SER A 178 23.26 1.10 21.59
N TYR A 179 22.01 1.42 21.26
CA TYR A 179 21.12 0.51 20.55
C TYR A 179 21.73 0.02 19.23
N ARG A 180 21.66 -1.31 19.01
CA ARG A 180 22.16 -1.97 17.79
C ARG A 180 21.01 -2.70 17.09
N ALA A 181 20.73 -2.36 15.85
CA ALA A 181 19.80 -3.08 15.01
C ALA A 181 20.35 -4.48 14.67
N LYS A 182 19.50 -5.51 14.81
CA LYS A 182 19.86 -6.89 14.48
C LYS A 182 19.53 -7.17 12.99
N PRO A 183 20.26 -8.07 12.32
CA PRO A 183 19.92 -8.51 10.97
C PRO A 183 18.51 -9.11 10.92
N SER A 184 17.79 -8.87 9.82
CA SER A 184 16.49 -9.50 9.60
C SER A 184 16.65 -10.97 9.22
N LYS A 185 15.89 -11.87 9.85
CA LYS A 185 15.86 -13.30 9.49
C LYS A 185 15.12 -13.47 8.16
N ARG A 186 15.79 -14.02 7.15
CA ARG A 186 15.21 -14.33 5.84
C ARG A 186 14.23 -15.50 5.94
N THR A 187 13.07 -15.34 5.33
CA THR A 187 12.08 -16.42 5.17
C THR A 187 11.44 -16.28 3.80
N TRP A 188 11.16 -17.41 3.15
CA TRP A 188 10.60 -17.42 1.81
C TRP A 188 9.11 -17.78 1.85
N ILE A 189 8.29 -16.97 1.18
CA ILE A 189 6.85 -17.22 1.05
C ILE A 189 6.51 -17.45 -0.42
N PRO A 190 5.78 -18.54 -0.76
CA PRO A 190 5.38 -18.81 -2.13
C PRO A 190 4.38 -17.75 -2.63
N LYS A 191 4.60 -17.23 -3.83
CA LYS A 191 3.66 -16.38 -4.57
C LYS A 191 2.65 -17.24 -5.33
N LEU A 192 1.58 -16.61 -5.84
CA LEU A 192 0.56 -17.28 -6.67
C LEU A 192 1.11 -17.85 -7.99
N ASP A 193 2.19 -17.27 -8.50
CA ASP A 193 2.91 -17.70 -9.71
C ASP A 193 3.94 -18.79 -9.45
N GLY A 194 4.02 -19.31 -8.23
CA GLY A 194 4.99 -20.33 -7.81
C GLY A 194 6.38 -19.80 -7.47
N LYS A 195 6.69 -18.53 -7.75
CA LYS A 195 7.94 -17.88 -7.33
C LYS A 195 7.94 -17.63 -5.82
N LEU A 196 9.11 -17.57 -5.23
CA LEU A 196 9.30 -17.27 -3.82
C LEU A 196 9.41 -15.74 -3.62
N ARG A 197 8.82 -15.24 -2.53
CA ARG A 197 8.99 -13.87 -2.06
C ARG A 197 9.87 -13.88 -0.83
N PRO A 198 11.01 -13.16 -0.82
CA PRO A 198 11.81 -13.03 0.37
C PRO A 198 11.10 -12.12 1.40
N LEU A 199 11.00 -12.58 2.64
CA LEU A 199 10.59 -11.77 3.78
C LEU A 199 11.74 -11.64 4.76
N GLY A 200 11.91 -10.43 5.32
CA GLY A 200 12.83 -10.18 6.43
C GLY A 200 12.06 -10.02 7.73
N ILE A 201 12.24 -10.97 8.64
CA ILE A 201 11.63 -10.91 9.97
C ILE A 201 12.61 -10.20 10.90
N ALA A 202 12.28 -8.98 11.33
CA ALA A 202 13.07 -8.21 12.28
C ALA A 202 13.00 -8.83 13.70
N ALA A 203 14.02 -8.60 14.52
CA ALA A 203 14.01 -8.92 15.95
C ALA A 203 12.87 -8.17 16.67
N LEU A 204 12.44 -8.69 17.81
CA LEU A 204 11.29 -8.13 18.51
C LEU A 204 11.53 -6.69 18.96
N GLU A 205 12.69 -6.38 19.55
CA GLU A 205 13.06 -5.02 19.92
C GLU A 205 13.11 -4.08 18.71
N ASP A 206 13.65 -4.56 17.56
CA ASP A 206 13.64 -3.77 16.34
C ASP A 206 12.20 -3.45 15.87
N LYS A 207 11.27 -4.41 15.97
CA LYS A 207 9.85 -4.17 15.65
C LYS A 207 9.23 -3.10 16.56
N ILE A 208 9.54 -3.13 17.89
CA ILE A 208 9.05 -2.16 18.86
C ILE A 208 9.55 -0.76 18.50
N VAL A 209 10.87 -0.60 18.32
CA VAL A 209 11.48 0.70 18.02
C VAL A 209 11.04 1.23 16.67
N GLN A 210 10.98 0.37 15.64
CA GLN A 210 10.47 0.75 14.32
C GLN A 210 9.02 1.22 14.36
N GLN A 211 8.16 0.56 15.17
CA GLN A 211 6.77 0.98 15.35
C GLN A 211 6.68 2.35 16.02
N ALA A 212 7.46 2.58 17.09
CA ALA A 212 7.50 3.86 17.79
C ALA A 212 7.97 5.00 16.86
N VAL A 213 9.07 4.77 16.14
CA VAL A 213 9.60 5.75 15.18
C VAL A 213 8.63 5.98 14.01
N ARG A 214 7.95 4.93 13.52
CA ARG A 214 6.91 5.07 12.50
C ARG A 214 5.81 6.04 12.94
N VAL A 215 5.32 5.91 14.18
CA VAL A 215 4.30 6.81 14.73
C VAL A 215 4.77 8.27 14.74
N VAL A 216 6.02 8.52 15.16
CA VAL A 216 6.61 9.86 15.16
C VAL A 216 6.70 10.42 13.75
N LEU A 217 7.20 9.64 12.78
CA LEU A 217 7.37 10.09 11.40
C LEU A 217 6.04 10.24 10.65
N GLU A 218 5.03 9.44 10.96
CA GLU A 218 3.68 9.58 10.39
C GLU A 218 3.05 10.94 10.75
N CYS A 219 3.39 11.55 11.90
CA CYS A 219 2.94 12.90 12.23
C CYS A 219 3.43 13.96 11.24
N ILE A 220 4.53 13.72 10.56
CA ILE A 220 5.11 14.62 9.55
C ILE A 220 4.63 14.24 8.15
N TYR A 221 4.89 13.00 7.75
CA TYR A 221 4.70 12.58 6.36
C TYR A 221 3.24 12.43 5.94
N GLU A 222 2.31 12.13 6.88
CA GLU A 222 0.87 12.13 6.55
C GLU A 222 0.34 13.52 6.19
N GLU A 223 0.99 14.58 6.67
CA GLU A 223 0.68 15.94 6.25
C GLU A 223 1.31 16.29 4.89
N ASP A 224 2.39 15.60 4.48
CA ASP A 224 3.08 15.84 3.20
C ASP A 224 2.52 14.98 2.07
N PHE A 225 2.12 13.75 2.35
CA PHE A 225 1.65 12.81 1.33
C PHE A 225 0.39 13.30 0.61
N LEU A 226 0.41 13.18 -0.71
CA LEU A 226 -0.68 13.62 -1.57
C LEU A 226 -1.92 12.72 -1.45
N GLY A 227 -3.07 13.26 -1.82
CA GLY A 227 -4.36 12.57 -1.83
C GLY A 227 -4.41 11.33 -2.72
N LEU A 228 -3.63 11.32 -3.79
CA LEU A 228 -3.53 10.24 -4.78
C LEU A 228 -2.86 8.94 -4.28
N SER A 229 -2.18 8.98 -3.12
CA SER A 229 -1.49 7.83 -2.50
C SER A 229 -2.33 7.22 -1.39
N TYR A 230 -2.59 5.91 -1.43
CA TYR A 230 -3.49 5.19 -0.52
C TYR A 230 -2.81 4.11 0.32
N GLY A 231 -1.86 3.37 -0.23
CA GLY A 231 -1.28 2.19 0.43
C GLY A 231 -0.52 2.50 1.72
N PHE A 232 -0.71 1.67 2.75
CA PHE A 232 -0.02 1.74 4.04
C PHE A 232 -0.19 3.05 4.81
N ARG A 233 -1.22 3.83 4.53
CA ARG A 233 -1.51 5.10 5.17
C ARG A 233 -2.69 4.99 6.13
N PRO A 234 -2.67 5.66 7.31
CA PRO A 234 -3.78 5.68 8.24
C PRO A 234 -5.07 6.20 7.60
N GLY A 235 -6.19 5.50 7.84
CA GLY A 235 -7.49 5.91 7.32
C GLY A 235 -7.67 5.80 5.82
N ARG A 236 -6.71 5.22 5.09
CA ARG A 236 -6.81 4.93 3.65
C ARG A 236 -6.72 3.43 3.41
N ASP A 237 -7.58 2.93 2.51
CA ASP A 237 -7.71 1.51 2.22
C ASP A 237 -7.79 1.22 0.72
N CYS A 238 -7.80 -0.07 0.38
CA CYS A 238 -7.89 -0.51 -1.01
C CYS A 238 -9.20 -0.08 -1.67
N HIS A 239 -10.32 -0.06 -0.93
CA HIS A 239 -11.62 0.30 -1.49
C HIS A 239 -11.66 1.77 -1.88
N ARG A 240 -11.09 2.66 -1.07
CA ARG A 240 -10.95 4.07 -1.41
C ARG A 240 -10.11 4.30 -2.66
N ALA A 241 -9.01 3.55 -2.82
CA ALA A 241 -8.21 3.61 -4.04
C ALA A 241 -8.99 3.12 -5.27
N LEU A 242 -9.76 2.02 -5.14
CA LEU A 242 -10.62 1.49 -6.19
C LEU A 242 -11.75 2.46 -6.55
N ASP A 243 -12.34 3.14 -5.58
CA ASP A 243 -13.39 4.12 -5.81
C ASP A 243 -12.83 5.39 -6.45
N ALA A 244 -11.64 5.84 -6.03
CA ALA A 244 -10.92 6.94 -6.67
C ALA A 244 -10.69 6.66 -8.15
N LEU A 245 -10.18 5.47 -8.47
CA LEU A 245 -9.93 5.05 -9.84
C LEU A 245 -11.23 4.98 -10.65
N TYR A 246 -12.28 4.35 -10.10
CA TYR A 246 -13.60 4.27 -10.73
C TYR A 246 -14.18 5.65 -11.04
N MET A 247 -14.18 6.55 -10.05
CA MET A 247 -14.71 7.90 -10.22
C MET A 247 -13.86 8.72 -11.19
N GLY A 248 -12.54 8.61 -11.12
CA GLY A 248 -11.63 9.29 -12.06
C GLY A 248 -11.91 8.88 -13.50
N ILE A 249 -11.98 7.59 -13.80
CA ILE A 249 -12.23 7.11 -15.17
C ILE A 249 -13.67 7.43 -15.63
N SER A 250 -14.67 7.28 -14.73
CA SER A 250 -16.07 7.47 -15.09
C SER A 250 -16.47 8.94 -15.31
N ARG A 251 -15.91 9.86 -14.52
CA ARG A 251 -16.27 11.29 -14.56
C ARG A 251 -15.35 12.12 -15.45
N GLN A 252 -14.08 11.75 -15.54
CA GLN A 252 -13.13 12.42 -16.43
C GLN A 252 -13.11 11.73 -17.80
N LYS A 253 -12.70 12.47 -18.82
CA LYS A 253 -12.67 11.97 -20.20
C LYS A 253 -11.46 11.07 -20.45
N VAL A 254 -11.26 10.05 -19.59
CA VAL A 254 -10.16 9.09 -19.72
C VAL A 254 -10.40 8.14 -20.90
N SER A 255 -9.39 7.94 -21.71
CA SER A 255 -9.40 7.03 -22.87
C SER A 255 -8.21 6.10 -22.92
N TRP A 256 -7.17 6.36 -22.12
CA TRP A 256 -5.95 5.57 -22.05
C TRP A 256 -5.59 5.30 -20.59
N ILE A 257 -5.21 4.07 -20.30
CA ILE A 257 -4.73 3.64 -18.99
C ILE A 257 -3.31 3.14 -19.11
N LEU A 258 -2.42 3.68 -18.29
CA LEU A 258 -1.11 3.11 -18.03
C LEU A 258 -1.19 2.34 -16.72
N ASP A 259 -1.21 1.01 -16.84
CA ASP A 259 -1.10 0.05 -15.75
C ASP A 259 0.39 -0.25 -15.55
N ALA A 260 0.97 0.16 -14.43
CA ALA A 260 2.42 0.14 -14.24
C ALA A 260 2.83 -0.55 -12.94
N ASP A 261 3.80 -1.44 -13.03
CA ASP A 261 4.40 -2.21 -11.93
C ASP A 261 5.90 -1.90 -11.85
N ILE A 262 6.40 -1.65 -10.63
CA ILE A 262 7.83 -1.41 -10.41
C ILE A 262 8.52 -2.75 -10.14
N ARG A 263 9.56 -3.04 -10.92
CA ARG A 263 10.31 -4.28 -10.80
C ARG A 263 11.09 -4.33 -9.48
N GLY A 264 10.74 -5.28 -8.60
CA GLY A 264 11.49 -5.51 -7.36
C GLY A 264 11.64 -4.27 -6.48
N PHE A 265 10.58 -3.45 -6.35
CA PHE A 265 10.65 -2.13 -5.74
C PHE A 265 11.36 -2.11 -4.38
N PHE A 266 10.94 -2.97 -3.43
CA PHE A 266 11.53 -3.01 -2.08
C PHE A 266 13.00 -3.43 -2.08
N ASP A 267 13.41 -4.23 -3.05
CA ASP A 267 14.78 -4.72 -3.17
C ASP A 267 15.72 -3.70 -3.84
N ASN A 268 15.14 -2.69 -4.54
CA ASN A 268 15.87 -1.69 -5.31
C ASN A 268 15.82 -0.27 -4.71
N ILE A 269 15.24 -0.07 -3.54
CA ILE A 269 15.25 1.25 -2.87
C ILE A 269 16.69 1.65 -2.55
N ASN A 270 17.18 2.70 -3.19
CA ASN A 270 18.51 3.23 -2.93
C ASN A 270 18.55 3.94 -1.57
N HIS A 271 19.45 3.50 -0.67
CA HIS A 271 19.56 4.01 0.70
C HIS A 271 19.97 5.49 0.74
N ASP A 272 20.88 5.92 -0.13
CA ASP A 272 21.38 7.29 -0.12
C ASP A 272 20.28 8.27 -0.56
N TRP A 273 19.50 7.92 -1.58
CA TRP A 273 18.34 8.69 -1.99
C TRP A 273 17.26 8.72 -0.90
N LEU A 274 16.94 7.58 -0.29
CA LEU A 274 15.98 7.54 0.81
C LEU A 274 16.41 8.42 1.98
N LEU A 275 17.69 8.37 2.39
CA LEU A 275 18.21 9.21 3.46
C LEU A 275 18.15 10.70 3.08
N LYS A 276 18.51 11.07 1.85
CA LYS A 276 18.35 12.45 1.37
C LYS A 276 16.90 12.92 1.42
N PHE A 277 15.94 12.07 1.03
CA PHE A 277 14.51 12.41 1.12
C PHE A 277 14.05 12.58 2.57
N LEU A 278 14.51 11.73 3.47
CA LEU A 278 14.21 11.86 4.90
C LEU A 278 14.81 13.15 5.49
N GLU A 279 16.01 13.56 5.06
CA GLU A 279 16.68 14.79 5.49
C GLU A 279 15.95 16.07 5.07
N HIS A 280 15.05 16.03 4.08
CA HIS A 280 14.23 17.19 3.76
C HIS A 280 13.37 17.66 4.93
N ARG A 281 12.87 16.71 5.75
CA ARG A 281 12.01 17.01 6.90
C ARG A 281 12.69 16.74 8.24
N ILE A 282 13.70 15.88 8.29
CA ILE A 282 14.35 15.44 9.51
C ILE A 282 15.73 16.08 9.60
N ALA A 283 15.96 16.90 10.64
CA ALA A 283 17.26 17.44 11.00
C ALA A 283 17.87 16.73 12.24
N ASP A 284 17.11 15.87 12.92
CA ASP A 284 17.59 15.10 14.07
C ASP A 284 18.61 14.04 13.64
N ARG A 285 19.91 14.35 13.86
CA ARG A 285 21.01 13.45 13.50
C ARG A 285 20.98 12.12 14.25
N ARG A 286 20.40 12.08 15.46
CA ARG A 286 20.29 10.83 16.26
C ARG A 286 19.27 9.92 15.60
N LEU A 287 18.12 10.46 15.21
CA LEU A 287 17.09 9.70 14.51
C LEU A 287 17.59 9.23 13.14
N LEU A 288 18.22 10.10 12.33
CA LEU A 288 18.77 9.69 11.03
C LEU A 288 19.81 8.57 11.16
N ARG A 289 20.67 8.61 12.20
CA ARG A 289 21.58 7.49 12.50
C ARG A 289 20.85 6.19 12.81
N LEU A 290 19.74 6.25 13.56
CA LEU A 290 18.91 5.09 13.86
C LEU A 290 18.30 4.51 12.58
N LEU A 291 17.71 5.33 11.71
CA LEU A 291 17.16 4.89 10.41
C LEU A 291 18.24 4.24 9.54
N LYS A 292 19.44 4.83 9.50
CA LYS A 292 20.59 4.28 8.77
C LYS A 292 21.06 2.93 9.33
N LYS A 293 20.98 2.71 10.67
CA LYS A 293 21.30 1.42 11.28
C LYS A 293 20.38 0.32 10.75
N TRP A 294 19.06 0.56 10.64
CA TRP A 294 18.13 -0.43 10.11
C TRP A 294 18.33 -0.74 8.63
N LEU A 295 18.62 0.26 7.82
CA LEU A 295 18.90 0.06 6.39
C LEU A 295 20.16 -0.79 6.17
N ARG A 296 21.15 -0.68 7.08
CA ARG A 296 22.44 -1.38 7.00
C ARG A 296 22.53 -2.65 7.85
N ALA A 297 21.49 -2.99 8.62
CA ALA A 297 21.53 -4.15 9.52
C ALA A 297 21.78 -5.47 8.79
N GLY A 298 21.42 -5.53 7.51
CA GLY A 298 21.59 -6.71 6.68
C GLY A 298 20.50 -7.77 6.91
N VAL A 299 20.72 -8.90 6.29
CA VAL A 299 19.82 -10.06 6.34
C VAL A 299 20.62 -11.29 6.72
N SER A 300 20.04 -12.15 7.55
CA SER A 300 20.59 -13.46 7.88
C SER A 300 19.71 -14.56 7.27
N GLU A 301 20.33 -15.44 6.51
CA GLU A 301 19.72 -16.60 5.87
C GLU A 301 20.52 -17.84 6.26
N ASP A 302 19.89 -18.83 6.88
CA ASP A 302 20.51 -20.07 7.35
C ASP A 302 21.79 -19.83 8.17
N GLY A 303 21.78 -18.80 9.04
CA GLY A 303 22.91 -18.40 9.88
C GLY A 303 24.00 -17.58 9.17
N LYS A 304 23.93 -17.41 7.86
CA LYS A 304 24.87 -16.56 7.09
C LYS A 304 24.36 -15.15 7.02
N TRP A 305 25.17 -14.19 7.44
CA TRP A 305 24.87 -12.77 7.33
C TRP A 305 25.28 -12.21 5.97
N SER A 306 24.41 -11.38 5.40
CA SER A 306 24.67 -10.64 4.17
C SER A 306 24.41 -9.15 4.40
N PRO A 307 25.29 -8.24 3.97
CA PRO A 307 25.07 -6.80 4.09
C PRO A 307 23.93 -6.36 3.16
N SER A 308 23.19 -5.33 3.58
CA SER A 308 22.20 -4.65 2.74
C SER A 308 22.78 -3.32 2.30
N THR A 309 23.08 -3.18 1.02
CA THR A 309 23.57 -1.93 0.39
C THR A 309 22.44 -1.18 -0.30
N VAL A 310 21.42 -1.89 -0.73
CA VAL A 310 20.19 -1.39 -1.35
C VAL A 310 18.99 -2.15 -0.81
N GLY A 311 17.82 -1.59 -0.98
CA GLY A 311 16.57 -2.21 -0.58
C GLY A 311 16.22 -2.03 0.90
N THR A 312 14.97 -2.36 1.21
CA THR A 312 14.47 -2.43 2.58
C THR A 312 13.88 -3.81 2.80
N PRO A 313 14.13 -4.47 3.96
CA PRO A 313 13.59 -5.79 4.21
C PRO A 313 12.07 -5.81 4.08
N GLN A 314 11.53 -6.60 3.15
CA GLN A 314 10.09 -6.83 3.07
C GLN A 314 9.64 -7.51 4.38
N GLY A 315 8.74 -6.83 5.13
CA GLY A 315 8.26 -7.33 6.42
C GLY A 315 8.77 -6.56 7.64
N ALA A 316 9.73 -5.67 7.50
CA ALA A 316 10.09 -4.73 8.57
C ALA A 316 8.96 -3.69 8.76
N VAL A 317 8.70 -3.31 10.02
CA VAL A 317 7.57 -2.44 10.39
C VAL A 317 7.67 -1.03 9.77
N ILE A 318 8.88 -0.53 9.59
CA ILE A 318 9.14 0.82 9.04
C ILE A 318 9.16 0.85 7.51
N SER A 319 9.38 -0.30 6.83
CA SER A 319 9.56 -0.36 5.37
C SER A 319 8.39 0.20 4.56
N PRO A 320 7.11 0.04 4.96
CA PRO A 320 5.99 0.67 4.27
C PRO A 320 6.05 2.20 4.28
N LEU A 321 6.48 2.80 5.38
CA LEU A 321 6.66 4.26 5.46
C LEU A 321 7.82 4.71 4.59
N PHE A 322 8.96 4.03 4.62
CA PHE A 322 10.10 4.32 3.74
C PHE A 322 9.72 4.23 2.27
N SER A 323 8.96 3.22 1.90
CA SER A 323 8.39 3.04 0.57
C SER A 323 7.56 4.26 0.14
N ASN A 324 6.65 4.71 1.00
CA ASN A 324 5.81 5.86 0.71
C ASN A 324 6.62 7.17 0.64
N VAL A 325 7.60 7.38 1.53
CA VAL A 325 8.49 8.55 1.47
C VAL A 325 9.28 8.55 0.16
N PHE A 326 9.86 7.41 -0.21
CA PHE A 326 10.64 7.30 -1.45
C PHE A 326 9.79 7.62 -2.69
N LEU A 327 8.61 6.99 -2.81
CA LEU A 327 7.72 7.21 -3.95
C LEU A 327 7.06 8.59 -3.94
N HIS A 328 6.87 9.21 -2.78
CA HIS A 328 6.39 10.59 -2.71
C HIS A 328 7.31 11.55 -3.46
N TYR A 329 8.63 11.46 -3.25
CA TYR A 329 9.60 12.33 -3.92
C TYR A 329 9.93 11.88 -5.35
N VAL A 330 10.02 10.58 -5.59
CA VAL A 330 10.38 10.04 -6.91
C VAL A 330 9.21 10.11 -7.89
N LEU A 331 8.01 9.76 -7.44
CA LEU A 331 6.84 9.56 -8.29
C LEU A 331 5.75 10.60 -8.08
N ASP A 332 5.20 10.74 -6.84
CA ASP A 332 3.98 11.50 -6.60
C ASP A 332 4.12 12.99 -6.96
N LEU A 333 5.13 13.66 -6.39
CA LEU A 333 5.39 15.09 -6.65
C LEU A 333 5.76 15.31 -8.11
N TRP A 334 6.56 14.41 -8.69
CA TRP A 334 6.95 14.51 -10.09
C TRP A 334 5.76 14.34 -11.02
N LEU A 335 4.87 13.37 -10.80
CA LEU A 335 3.66 13.18 -11.62
C LEU A 335 2.73 14.39 -11.55
N VAL A 336 2.57 14.99 -10.37
CA VAL A 336 1.73 16.19 -10.22
C VAL A 336 2.36 17.38 -10.98
N ALA A 337 3.68 17.55 -10.89
CA ALA A 337 4.40 18.60 -11.64
C ALA A 337 4.31 18.34 -13.16
N TRP A 338 4.54 17.08 -13.61
CA TRP A 338 4.43 16.68 -15.00
C TRP A 338 3.02 16.92 -15.55
N ARG A 339 1.98 16.51 -14.80
CA ARG A 339 0.57 16.75 -15.16
C ARG A 339 0.26 18.23 -15.40
N LYS A 340 0.84 19.13 -14.60
CA LYS A 340 0.62 20.58 -14.73
C LYS A 340 1.38 21.20 -15.89
N ARG A 341 2.59 20.72 -16.17
CA ARG A 341 3.51 21.34 -17.14
C ARG A 341 3.40 20.76 -18.54
N ASP A 342 3.28 19.42 -18.62
CA ASP A 342 3.51 18.68 -19.87
C ASP A 342 2.23 18.07 -20.46
N ALA A 343 1.20 17.79 -19.63
CA ALA A 343 -0.02 17.17 -20.10
C ALA A 343 -0.92 18.19 -20.81
N VAL A 344 -1.41 17.80 -22.00
CA VAL A 344 -2.40 18.55 -22.77
C VAL A 344 -3.83 18.23 -22.31
N GLY A 345 -4.07 16.96 -21.99
CA GLY A 345 -5.37 16.47 -21.54
C GLY A 345 -5.46 16.26 -20.04
N GLN A 346 -6.62 15.80 -19.60
CA GLN A 346 -6.83 15.40 -18.20
C GLN A 346 -6.04 14.15 -17.87
N VAL A 347 -5.42 14.13 -16.68
CA VAL A 347 -4.65 12.98 -16.16
C VAL A 347 -5.12 12.65 -14.74
N ILE A 348 -5.51 11.41 -14.52
CA ILE A 348 -5.80 10.84 -13.20
C ILE A 348 -4.61 10.02 -12.71
N ILE A 349 -4.40 10.04 -11.40
CA ILE A 349 -3.28 9.34 -10.75
C ILE A 349 -3.85 8.63 -9.51
N VAL A 350 -3.68 7.31 -9.43
CA VAL A 350 -4.03 6.52 -8.24
C VAL A 350 -2.89 5.57 -7.91
N ARG A 351 -2.33 5.67 -6.71
CA ARG A 351 -1.24 4.83 -6.24
C ARG A 351 -1.61 4.11 -4.94
N TYR A 352 -1.34 2.82 -4.90
CA TYR A 352 -1.43 2.01 -3.69
C TYR A 352 -0.09 1.29 -3.44
N ALA A 353 0.73 1.82 -2.55
CA ALA A 353 2.13 1.40 -2.36
C ALA A 353 2.94 1.51 -3.65
N ASP A 354 3.46 0.41 -4.17
CA ASP A 354 4.19 0.27 -5.43
C ASP A 354 3.30 0.04 -6.66
N ASP A 355 2.05 -0.39 -6.46
CA ASP A 355 1.05 -0.52 -7.54
C ASP A 355 0.46 0.86 -7.87
N PHE A 356 0.45 1.28 -9.12
CA PHE A 356 -0.18 2.53 -9.53
C PHE A 356 -0.77 2.48 -10.93
N VAL A 357 -1.83 3.27 -11.10
CA VAL A 357 -2.56 3.40 -12.37
C VAL A 357 -2.66 4.88 -12.73
N LEU A 358 -2.29 5.21 -13.97
CA LEU A 358 -2.47 6.53 -14.54
C LEU A 358 -3.51 6.46 -15.65
N GLY A 359 -4.45 7.41 -15.66
CA GLY A 359 -5.44 7.51 -16.74
C GLY A 359 -5.25 8.82 -17.48
N PHE A 360 -5.33 8.76 -18.81
CA PHE A 360 -5.11 9.89 -19.71
C PHE A 360 -6.29 10.07 -20.65
N ARG A 361 -6.57 11.33 -20.96
CA ARG A 361 -7.50 11.65 -22.02
C ARG A 361 -6.89 11.40 -23.41
N GLU A 362 -5.64 11.86 -23.61
CA GLU A 362 -4.94 11.82 -24.89
C GLU A 362 -3.85 10.73 -24.91
N GLU A 363 -3.73 10.05 -26.05
CA GLU A 363 -2.71 9.00 -26.23
C GLU A 363 -1.29 9.55 -26.17
N ILE A 364 -1.09 10.73 -26.76
CA ILE A 364 0.22 11.37 -26.80
C ILE A 364 0.74 11.65 -25.41
N ASP A 365 -0.13 12.09 -24.49
CA ASP A 365 0.23 12.32 -23.09
C ASP A 365 0.63 11.01 -22.40
N ALA A 366 -0.10 9.93 -22.66
CA ALA A 366 0.19 8.61 -22.11
C ALA A 366 1.56 8.08 -22.55
N LYS A 367 1.88 8.20 -23.85
CA LYS A 367 3.18 7.80 -24.42
C LYS A 367 4.32 8.66 -23.89
N ARG A 368 4.14 9.98 -23.84
CA ARG A 368 5.14 10.94 -23.31
C ARG A 368 5.39 10.69 -21.82
N CYS A 369 4.32 10.51 -21.03
CA CYS A 369 4.44 10.20 -19.60
C CYS A 369 5.20 8.90 -19.38
N LEU A 370 4.90 7.84 -20.14
CA LEU A 370 5.60 6.55 -20.02
C LEU A 370 7.10 6.69 -20.33
N GLY A 371 7.47 7.44 -21.37
CA GLY A 371 8.89 7.72 -21.68
C GLY A 371 9.59 8.46 -20.55
N ALA A 372 9.03 9.59 -20.12
CA ALA A 372 9.57 10.40 -19.05
C ALA A 372 9.60 9.67 -17.69
N LEU A 373 8.63 8.78 -17.44
CA LEU A 373 8.60 7.95 -16.23
C LEU A 373 9.74 6.91 -16.21
N LYS A 374 10.07 6.30 -17.34
CA LYS A 374 11.22 5.38 -17.46
C LYS A 374 12.52 6.10 -17.13
N GLU A 375 12.76 7.26 -17.74
CA GLU A 375 13.95 8.08 -17.47
C GLU A 375 14.00 8.50 -15.99
N ARG A 376 12.86 8.92 -15.43
CA ARG A 376 12.75 9.30 -14.03
C ARG A 376 13.13 8.16 -13.11
N PHE A 377 12.61 6.97 -13.33
CA PHE A 377 12.89 5.80 -12.50
C PHE A 377 14.36 5.36 -12.59
N THR A 378 14.92 5.32 -13.78
CA THR A 378 16.34 5.01 -13.99
C THR A 378 17.25 5.92 -13.17
N LYS A 379 16.93 7.22 -13.09
CA LYS A 379 17.68 8.19 -12.27
C LYS A 379 17.75 7.81 -10.78
N PHE A 380 16.74 7.12 -10.26
CA PHE A 380 16.66 6.72 -8.84
C PHE A 380 16.92 5.23 -8.60
N GLY A 381 17.42 4.51 -9.62
CA GLY A 381 17.71 3.09 -9.54
C GLY A 381 16.48 2.20 -9.56
N LEU A 382 15.36 2.69 -10.07
CA LEU A 382 14.14 1.91 -10.27
C LEU A 382 13.93 1.57 -11.74
N GLU A 383 13.18 0.49 -11.99
CA GLU A 383 12.83 0.03 -13.34
C GLU A 383 11.33 -0.35 -13.38
N LEU A 384 10.65 0.03 -14.45
CA LEU A 384 9.31 -0.49 -14.74
C LEU A 384 9.40 -1.96 -15.19
N HIS A 385 8.48 -2.79 -14.70
CA HIS A 385 8.44 -4.20 -15.10
C HIS A 385 7.98 -4.31 -16.56
N PRO A 386 8.84 -4.80 -17.49
CA PRO A 386 8.56 -4.72 -18.94
C PRO A 386 7.29 -5.48 -19.36
N GLU A 387 7.04 -6.67 -18.78
CA GLU A 387 5.91 -7.51 -19.14
C GLU A 387 4.59 -7.12 -18.46
N LYS A 388 4.65 -6.39 -17.34
CA LYS A 388 3.44 -6.02 -16.59
C LYS A 388 3.02 -4.57 -16.82
N THR A 389 3.94 -3.71 -17.26
CA THR A 389 3.60 -2.34 -17.59
C THR A 389 2.95 -2.30 -18.96
N ARG A 390 1.68 -1.86 -19.00
CA ARG A 390 0.88 -1.84 -20.21
C ARG A 390 0.19 -0.50 -20.40
N LEU A 391 0.22 -0.01 -21.61
CA LEU A 391 -0.59 1.13 -22.04
C LEU A 391 -1.76 0.59 -22.87
N ILE A 392 -2.97 0.79 -22.37
CA ILE A 392 -4.19 0.24 -22.98
C ILE A 392 -5.22 1.33 -23.27
N GLU A 393 -5.98 1.16 -24.36
CA GLU A 393 -7.14 1.98 -24.68
C GLU A 393 -8.32 1.54 -23.80
N PHE A 394 -8.77 2.40 -22.87
CA PHE A 394 -9.77 2.06 -21.85
C PHE A 394 -10.63 3.28 -21.47
N GLY A 395 -11.92 3.06 -21.25
CA GLY A 395 -12.85 4.09 -20.81
C GLY A 395 -14.03 4.27 -21.78
N ARG A 396 -14.91 5.22 -21.49
CA ARG A 396 -16.14 5.45 -22.26
C ARG A 396 -15.83 5.71 -23.74
N TYR A 397 -14.96 6.65 -24.00
CA TYR A 397 -14.64 7.05 -25.39
C TYR A 397 -13.81 6.01 -26.12
N ALA A 398 -13.02 5.22 -25.40
CA ALA A 398 -12.30 4.08 -25.97
C ALA A 398 -13.28 3.01 -26.45
N ALA A 399 -14.26 2.65 -25.60
CA ALA A 399 -15.29 1.67 -25.97
C ALA A 399 -16.10 2.11 -27.19
N GLU A 400 -16.49 3.39 -27.25
CA GLU A 400 -17.22 3.96 -28.38
C GLU A 400 -16.39 3.98 -29.67
N ARG A 401 -15.13 4.45 -29.62
CA ARG A 401 -14.24 4.49 -30.79
C ARG A 401 -13.98 3.09 -31.36
N ARG A 402 -13.68 2.13 -30.50
CA ARG A 402 -13.45 0.74 -30.89
C ARG A 402 -14.70 0.11 -31.52
N SER A 403 -15.87 0.36 -30.93
CA SER A 403 -17.13 -0.10 -31.46
C SER A 403 -17.41 0.47 -32.86
N ARG A 404 -17.15 1.76 -33.10
CA ARG A 404 -17.33 2.41 -34.41
C ARG A 404 -16.36 1.86 -35.48
N ARG A 405 -15.16 1.44 -35.08
CA ARG A 405 -14.16 0.82 -35.97
C ARG A 405 -14.41 -0.67 -36.21
N GLY A 406 -15.37 -1.28 -35.50
CA GLY A 406 -15.59 -2.73 -35.56
C GLY A 406 -14.52 -3.55 -34.82
N ASP A 407 -13.71 -2.88 -33.95
CA ASP A 407 -12.66 -3.52 -33.14
C ASP A 407 -13.26 -4.32 -31.99
N THR A 408 -12.45 -5.23 -31.44
CA THR A 408 -12.78 -5.93 -30.20
C THR A 408 -12.98 -4.95 -29.04
N PRO A 409 -13.79 -5.30 -28.00
CA PRO A 409 -13.95 -4.45 -26.82
C PRO A 409 -12.61 -4.05 -26.21
N PRO A 410 -12.56 -2.90 -25.48
CA PRO A 410 -11.34 -2.46 -24.80
C PRO A 410 -10.74 -3.56 -23.93
N GLU A 411 -9.42 -3.58 -23.85
CA GLU A 411 -8.70 -4.48 -22.96
C GLU A 411 -9.10 -4.27 -21.50
N THR A 412 -8.75 -5.22 -20.66
CA THR A 412 -8.97 -5.18 -19.23
C THR A 412 -7.66 -5.05 -18.49
N PHE A 413 -7.68 -4.46 -17.29
CA PHE A 413 -6.51 -4.43 -16.41
C PHE A 413 -6.87 -4.84 -14.99
N ASP A 414 -5.88 -5.35 -14.26
CA ASP A 414 -6.03 -5.79 -12.89
C ASP A 414 -5.44 -4.75 -11.93
N PHE A 415 -6.22 -4.25 -10.98
CA PHE A 415 -5.74 -3.37 -9.92
C PHE A 415 -6.30 -3.80 -8.58
N LEU A 416 -5.44 -3.93 -7.57
CA LEU A 416 -5.77 -4.35 -6.20
C LEU A 416 -6.64 -5.61 -6.13
N GLY A 417 -6.44 -6.54 -7.06
CA GLY A 417 -7.15 -7.82 -7.07
C GLY A 417 -8.50 -7.82 -7.75
N PHE A 418 -8.83 -6.75 -8.44
CA PHE A 418 -10.02 -6.64 -9.27
C PHE A 418 -9.64 -6.38 -10.71
N THR A 419 -10.32 -7.08 -11.62
CA THR A 419 -10.25 -6.82 -13.06
C THR A 419 -11.25 -5.73 -13.41
N HIS A 420 -10.77 -4.67 -14.04
CA HIS A 420 -11.56 -3.54 -14.51
C HIS A 420 -11.95 -3.77 -15.96
N ILE A 421 -13.24 -3.62 -16.28
CA ILE A 421 -13.83 -3.94 -17.58
C ILE A 421 -14.76 -2.79 -17.99
N CYS A 422 -14.61 -2.29 -19.20
CA CYS A 422 -15.60 -1.39 -19.82
C CYS A 422 -16.92 -2.12 -20.01
N GLY A 423 -18.00 -1.59 -19.50
CA GLY A 423 -19.32 -2.22 -19.54
C GLY A 423 -20.45 -1.21 -19.72
N LYS A 424 -21.68 -1.72 -19.69
CA LYS A 424 -22.90 -0.92 -19.71
C LYS A 424 -23.77 -1.24 -18.51
N THR A 425 -24.48 -0.26 -17.98
CA THR A 425 -25.53 -0.42 -16.98
C THR A 425 -26.75 -1.09 -17.60
N ARG A 426 -27.75 -1.47 -16.81
CA ARG A 426 -29.03 -1.97 -17.31
C ARG A 426 -29.77 -0.94 -18.17
N LYS A 427 -29.49 0.36 -17.98
CA LYS A 427 -30.05 1.47 -18.77
C LYS A 427 -29.25 1.77 -20.05
N GLY A 428 -28.18 1.02 -20.32
CA GLY A 428 -27.31 1.23 -21.49
C GLY A 428 -26.16 2.22 -21.27
N ASP A 429 -26.11 2.93 -20.13
CA ASP A 429 -25.05 3.89 -19.84
C ASP A 429 -23.71 3.20 -19.63
N PHE A 430 -22.62 3.89 -19.99
CA PHE A 430 -21.28 3.40 -19.73
C PHE A 430 -21.03 3.25 -18.22
N THR A 431 -20.41 2.15 -17.85
CA THR A 431 -19.91 1.89 -16.50
C THR A 431 -18.63 1.07 -16.54
N ILE A 432 -17.87 1.08 -15.45
CA ILE A 432 -16.71 0.22 -15.27
C ILE A 432 -17.14 -0.90 -14.31
N LYS A 433 -17.13 -2.12 -14.78
CA LYS A 433 -17.34 -3.30 -13.95
C LYS A 433 -16.03 -3.64 -13.25
N ARG A 434 -16.09 -3.80 -11.93
CA ARG A 434 -14.95 -4.20 -11.09
C ARG A 434 -15.27 -5.60 -10.55
N ILE A 435 -14.63 -6.61 -11.11
CA ILE A 435 -14.88 -8.01 -10.73
C ILE A 435 -13.61 -8.61 -10.14
N SER A 436 -13.75 -9.48 -9.15
CA SER A 436 -12.60 -10.20 -8.57
C SER A 436 -11.79 -10.91 -9.64
N ALA A 437 -10.49 -10.68 -9.66
CA ALA A 437 -9.60 -11.30 -10.64
C ALA A 437 -9.68 -12.84 -10.54
N ILE A 438 -9.93 -13.50 -11.68
CA ILE A 438 -10.18 -14.96 -11.73
C ILE A 438 -9.01 -15.76 -11.17
N LYS A 439 -7.76 -15.28 -11.36
CA LYS A 439 -6.56 -15.92 -10.82
C LYS A 439 -6.60 -15.98 -9.28
N LYS A 440 -7.04 -14.89 -8.61
CA LYS A 440 -7.19 -14.84 -7.15
C LYS A 440 -8.30 -15.76 -6.65
N LEU A 441 -9.45 -15.80 -7.35
CA LEU A 441 -10.55 -16.69 -7.03
C LEU A 441 -10.12 -18.17 -7.13
N ARG A 442 -9.48 -18.56 -8.23
CA ARG A 442 -8.97 -19.93 -8.45
C ARG A 442 -7.95 -20.33 -7.37
N SER A 443 -7.02 -19.43 -7.04
CA SER A 443 -6.04 -19.68 -5.99
C SER A 443 -6.70 -19.86 -4.62
N LYS A 444 -7.71 -19.03 -4.29
CA LYS A 444 -8.45 -19.16 -3.02
C LYS A 444 -9.20 -20.48 -2.94
N VAL A 445 -9.85 -20.92 -4.00
CA VAL A 445 -10.53 -22.22 -4.06
C VAL A 445 -9.54 -23.37 -3.89
N LYS A 446 -8.34 -23.28 -4.49
CA LYS A 446 -7.27 -24.28 -4.31
C LYS A 446 -6.79 -24.33 -2.86
N GLU A 447 -6.48 -23.19 -2.26
CA GLU A 447 -6.10 -23.06 -0.84
C GLU A 447 -7.13 -23.71 0.07
N LEU A 448 -8.42 -23.39 -0.13
CA LEU A 448 -9.51 -23.93 0.66
C LEU A 448 -9.68 -25.46 0.50
N LYS A 449 -9.45 -25.97 -0.70
CA LYS A 449 -9.43 -27.42 -0.95
C LYS A 449 -8.35 -28.13 -0.13
N ASP A 450 -7.15 -27.54 -0.07
CA ASP A 450 -6.02 -28.11 0.66
C ASP A 450 -6.19 -27.97 2.18
N GLU A 451 -6.71 -26.85 2.66
CA GLU A 451 -7.03 -26.61 4.07
C GLU A 451 -8.17 -27.51 4.58
N LEU A 452 -9.21 -27.74 3.79
CA LEU A 452 -10.26 -28.70 4.10
C LEU A 452 -9.73 -30.16 4.15
N ARG A 453 -8.66 -30.48 3.39
CA ARG A 453 -7.99 -31.78 3.47
C ARG A 453 -7.33 -31.97 4.84
N LYS A 454 -6.61 -30.97 5.32
CA LYS A 454 -5.95 -30.99 6.63
C LYS A 454 -6.95 -31.10 7.78
N ARG A 455 -8.15 -30.49 7.65
CA ARG A 455 -9.20 -30.47 8.67
C ARG A 455 -10.22 -31.61 8.55
N MET A 456 -9.89 -32.67 7.81
CA MET A 456 -10.86 -33.74 7.50
C MET A 456 -11.38 -34.47 8.75
N HIS A 457 -10.57 -34.55 9.80
CA HIS A 457 -10.91 -35.26 11.05
C HIS A 457 -11.42 -34.33 12.17
N MET A 458 -11.45 -33.01 11.94
CA MET A 458 -11.94 -32.06 12.92
C MET A 458 -13.47 -32.11 13.04
N ASP A 459 -14.00 -31.63 14.17
CA ASP A 459 -15.43 -31.49 14.38
C ASP A 459 -16.12 -30.63 13.29
N LEU A 460 -17.36 -31.01 12.95
CA LEU A 460 -18.11 -30.36 11.86
C LEU A 460 -18.45 -28.90 12.15
N ALA A 461 -18.81 -28.60 13.42
CA ALA A 461 -19.17 -27.25 13.82
C ALA A 461 -17.96 -26.33 13.74
N THR A 462 -16.78 -26.82 14.16
CA THR A 462 -15.50 -26.12 14.07
C THR A 462 -15.11 -25.82 12.62
N VAL A 463 -15.21 -26.83 11.73
CA VAL A 463 -14.92 -26.63 10.29
C VAL A 463 -15.93 -25.68 9.65
N GLY A 464 -17.20 -25.78 10.00
CA GLY A 464 -18.28 -24.90 9.53
C GLY A 464 -18.05 -23.44 9.94
N SER A 465 -17.67 -23.20 11.20
CA SER A 465 -17.35 -21.88 11.73
C SER A 465 -16.12 -21.29 11.05
N TRP A 466 -15.09 -22.09 10.82
CA TRP A 466 -13.91 -21.67 10.06
C TRP A 466 -14.24 -21.30 8.61
N LEU A 467 -15.03 -22.12 7.88
CA LEU A 467 -15.47 -21.81 6.51
C LEU A 467 -16.26 -20.50 6.44
N ARG A 468 -17.16 -20.28 7.42
CA ARG A 468 -17.94 -19.04 7.54
C ARG A 468 -17.02 -17.85 7.75
N SER A 469 -16.06 -17.95 8.65
CA SER A 469 -15.06 -16.88 8.91
C SER A 469 -14.27 -16.54 7.64
N VAL A 470 -13.80 -17.56 6.90
CA VAL A 470 -13.07 -17.37 5.64
C VAL A 470 -13.93 -16.71 4.57
N TYR A 471 -15.19 -17.17 4.40
CA TYR A 471 -16.11 -16.57 3.42
C TYR A 471 -16.46 -15.13 3.78
N ARG A 472 -16.72 -14.84 5.06
CA ARG A 472 -16.97 -13.47 5.56
C ARG A 472 -15.78 -12.57 5.30
N GLY A 473 -14.55 -13.01 5.60
CA GLY A 473 -13.33 -12.25 5.31
C GLY A 473 -13.16 -11.99 3.80
N TRP A 474 -13.51 -12.95 2.95
CA TRP A 474 -13.50 -12.73 1.51
C TRP A 474 -14.54 -11.69 1.09
N CYS A 475 -15.77 -11.77 1.61
CA CYS A 475 -16.83 -10.81 1.32
C CYS A 475 -16.47 -9.41 1.79
N GLN A 476 -15.86 -9.23 2.96
CA GLN A 476 -15.43 -7.92 3.45
C GLN A 476 -14.51 -7.19 2.47
N TYR A 477 -13.68 -7.91 1.74
CA TYR A 477 -12.79 -7.32 0.72
C TYR A 477 -13.44 -7.23 -0.67
N HIS A 478 -14.17 -8.27 -1.08
CA HIS A 478 -14.64 -8.42 -2.45
C HIS A 478 -16.11 -7.99 -2.68
N ALA A 479 -16.87 -7.62 -1.63
CA ALA A 479 -18.26 -7.16 -1.78
C ALA A 479 -18.31 -5.69 -2.23
N ILE A 480 -17.99 -5.46 -3.50
CA ILE A 480 -18.12 -4.16 -4.16
C ILE A 480 -19.23 -4.22 -5.22
N PRO A 481 -19.83 -3.07 -5.59
CA PRO A 481 -20.85 -3.04 -6.62
C PRO A 481 -20.40 -3.69 -7.93
N GLY A 482 -21.24 -4.59 -8.46
CA GLY A 482 -20.97 -5.32 -9.71
C GLY A 482 -20.18 -6.63 -9.56
N ASN A 483 -19.79 -7.03 -8.34
CA ASN A 483 -18.99 -8.25 -8.11
C ASN A 483 -19.79 -9.42 -7.51
N TYR A 484 -21.12 -9.34 -7.44
CA TYR A 484 -21.99 -10.35 -6.83
C TYR A 484 -21.76 -11.75 -7.41
N ASP A 485 -21.67 -11.89 -8.73
CA ASP A 485 -21.49 -13.18 -9.41
C ASP A 485 -20.22 -13.91 -8.94
N ARG A 486 -19.13 -13.17 -8.69
CA ARG A 486 -17.86 -13.74 -8.20
C ARG A 486 -17.97 -14.22 -6.75
N LEU A 487 -18.74 -13.50 -5.93
CA LEU A 487 -19.03 -13.94 -4.56
C LEU A 487 -19.85 -15.23 -4.56
N GLN A 488 -20.88 -15.32 -5.41
CA GLN A 488 -21.67 -16.54 -5.57
C GLN A 488 -20.85 -17.71 -6.10
N GLN A 489 -19.95 -17.49 -7.07
CA GLN A 489 -19.05 -18.53 -7.57
C GLN A 489 -18.17 -19.10 -6.44
N LEU A 490 -17.59 -18.25 -5.56
CA LEU A 490 -16.83 -18.75 -4.41
C LEU A 490 -17.72 -19.51 -3.44
N ARG A 491 -18.93 -19.01 -3.15
CA ARG A 491 -19.88 -19.66 -2.26
C ARG A 491 -20.23 -21.06 -2.74
N THR A 492 -20.60 -21.19 -4.02
CA THR A 492 -20.92 -22.49 -4.65
C THR A 492 -19.70 -23.42 -4.59
N ALA A 493 -18.52 -22.95 -4.95
CA ALA A 493 -17.29 -23.74 -4.86
C ALA A 493 -17.00 -24.24 -3.43
N LEU A 494 -17.22 -23.39 -2.41
CA LEU A 494 -17.07 -23.75 -1.00
C LEU A 494 -18.06 -24.85 -0.59
N GLN A 495 -19.33 -24.71 -0.99
CA GLN A 495 -20.40 -25.69 -0.71
C GLN A 495 -20.05 -27.05 -1.32
N GLU A 496 -19.64 -27.08 -2.60
CA GLU A 496 -19.21 -28.30 -3.27
C GLU A 496 -17.98 -28.94 -2.62
N LEU A 497 -16.97 -28.15 -2.29
CA LEU A 497 -15.75 -28.65 -1.63
C LEU A 497 -16.09 -29.27 -0.28
N TRP A 498 -16.92 -28.60 0.51
CA TRP A 498 -17.33 -29.12 1.82
C TRP A 498 -18.18 -30.39 1.69
N PHE A 499 -19.19 -30.37 0.82
CA PHE A 499 -20.02 -31.55 0.54
C PHE A 499 -19.20 -32.77 0.12
N ARG A 500 -18.25 -32.59 -0.84
CA ARG A 500 -17.34 -33.66 -1.25
C ARG A 500 -16.48 -34.18 -0.09
N ARG A 501 -16.14 -33.36 0.89
CA ARG A 501 -15.41 -33.78 2.09
C ARG A 501 -16.29 -34.53 3.08
N LEU A 502 -17.52 -34.09 3.31
CA LEU A 502 -18.47 -34.76 4.17
C LEU A 502 -18.76 -36.19 3.67
N ARG A 503 -18.93 -36.35 2.37
CA ARG A 503 -19.14 -37.68 1.76
C ARG A 503 -17.95 -38.65 1.98
N ARG A 504 -16.76 -38.16 2.16
CA ARG A 504 -15.55 -38.97 2.39
C ARG A 504 -15.30 -39.32 3.86
N ARG A 505 -16.06 -38.77 4.81
CA ARG A 505 -15.83 -38.97 6.24
C ARG A 505 -16.32 -40.30 6.79
N GLY A 506 -17.24 -40.99 6.11
CA GLY A 506 -17.78 -42.28 6.56
C GLY A 506 -19.03 -42.72 5.81
N GLN A 507 -19.56 -43.86 6.18
CA GLN A 507 -20.76 -44.44 5.53
C GLN A 507 -22.00 -43.54 5.65
N ARG A 508 -22.20 -42.84 6.79
CA ARG A 508 -23.28 -41.84 6.97
C ARG A 508 -23.10 -40.67 6.00
N GLY A 509 -21.88 -40.28 5.68
CA GLY A 509 -21.58 -39.22 4.71
C GLY A 509 -21.94 -39.59 3.27
N ARG A 510 -21.91 -40.87 2.90
CA ARG A 510 -22.30 -41.36 1.57
C ARG A 510 -23.80 -41.27 1.33
N ARG A 511 -24.64 -41.35 2.41
CA ARG A 511 -26.10 -41.24 2.35
C ARG A 511 -26.63 -39.80 2.22
N LEU A 512 -25.75 -38.78 2.21
CA LEU A 512 -26.16 -37.38 2.03
C LEU A 512 -26.62 -37.03 0.60
N GLU A 513 -26.73 -38.01 -0.29
CA GLU A 513 -27.23 -37.80 -1.67
C GLU A 513 -28.75 -37.55 -1.75
N THR A 514 -29.52 -37.91 -0.74
CA THR A 514 -31.01 -37.91 -0.79
C THR A 514 -31.66 -36.82 0.06
N ALA A 515 -30.91 -36.10 0.90
CA ALA A 515 -31.43 -34.97 1.67
C ALA A 515 -30.86 -33.69 1.14
N GLU A 516 -31.67 -32.66 0.85
CA GLU A 516 -31.21 -31.33 0.56
C GLU A 516 -30.08 -30.93 1.51
N PRO A 517 -28.95 -30.41 1.02
CA PRO A 517 -27.79 -30.13 1.86
C PRO A 517 -28.12 -29.00 2.84
N ASN A 518 -28.65 -29.36 3.99
CA ASN A 518 -29.05 -28.46 5.07
C ASN A 518 -27.87 -27.75 5.82
N PRO A 519 -26.59 -28.16 5.63
CA PRO A 519 -25.48 -27.31 6.06
C PRO A 519 -25.48 -25.91 5.43
N ILE A 520 -26.26 -25.73 4.36
CA ILE A 520 -26.41 -24.48 3.60
C ILE A 520 -27.27 -23.45 4.36
N LYS A 521 -28.19 -23.86 5.22
CA LYS A 521 -29.00 -22.94 6.03
C LYS A 521 -28.13 -22.08 6.99
N MET A 522 -27.00 -22.61 7.46
CA MET A 522 -26.09 -21.87 8.33
C MET A 522 -25.36 -20.70 7.59
N ILE A 523 -25.27 -20.76 6.27
CA ILE A 523 -24.67 -19.68 5.45
C ILE A 523 -25.78 -18.72 4.95
N ARG A 524 -27.04 -19.15 4.89
CA ARG A 524 -28.18 -18.36 4.38
C ARG A 524 -28.67 -17.26 5.34
N GLN A 525 -28.43 -17.35 6.64
CA GLN A 525 -28.98 -16.39 7.60
C GLN A 525 -28.30 -14.99 7.55
N ASP A 526 -27.09 -14.91 7.04
CA ASP A 526 -26.35 -13.65 6.99
C ASP A 526 -26.60 -12.83 5.68
N ASP A 527 -27.25 -13.40 4.65
CA ASP A 527 -27.47 -12.72 3.36
C ASP A 527 -28.58 -11.65 3.41
N LYS A 528 -29.49 -11.71 4.36
CA LYS A 528 -30.57 -10.72 4.49
C LYS A 528 -30.13 -9.39 5.11
N SER A 529 -29.01 -9.38 5.83
CA SER A 529 -28.47 -8.17 6.46
C SER A 529 -27.49 -7.38 5.57
N GLN A 530 -27.14 -7.91 4.38
CA GLN A 530 -26.21 -7.25 3.45
C GLN A 530 -26.84 -6.87 2.08
N GLN A 531 -28.16 -6.95 1.94
CA GLN A 531 -28.83 -6.18 0.90
C GLN A 531 -28.76 -4.69 1.29
N VAL A 532 -27.63 -4.06 1.00
CA VAL A 532 -27.58 -2.61 0.85
C VAL A 532 -28.44 -2.31 -0.36
N ASP A 533 -29.67 -1.89 -0.12
CA ASP A 533 -30.52 -1.30 -1.14
C ASP A 533 -29.71 -0.25 -1.90
N PRO A 534 -29.63 -0.33 -3.23
CA PRO A 534 -29.03 0.75 -4.00
C PRO A 534 -29.93 1.97 -3.76
N ALA A 535 -29.44 2.93 -2.96
CA ALA A 535 -30.12 4.18 -2.70
C ALA A 535 -30.65 4.73 -4.02
N ARG A 536 -31.97 4.89 -4.13
CA ARG A 536 -32.64 5.58 -5.22
C ARG A 536 -32.07 7.02 -5.26
N PRO A 537 -31.52 7.48 -6.38
CA PRO A 537 -31.20 8.89 -6.52
C PRO A 537 -32.51 9.63 -6.84
N GLY A 538 -32.85 10.58 -6.02
CA GLY A 538 -33.77 11.66 -6.41
C GLY A 538 -35.18 11.56 -5.85
N GLN A 539 -35.37 12.23 -4.73
CA GLN A 539 -36.49 13.18 -4.58
C GLN A 539 -36.01 14.30 -3.65
N SER A 540 -35.76 15.43 -4.29
CA SER A 540 -35.57 16.73 -3.67
C SER A 540 -36.91 17.20 -3.08
N LEU A 541 -36.89 17.69 -1.86
CA LEU A 541 -37.56 18.90 -1.42
C LEU A 541 -36.59 19.73 -0.60
#